data_9a8fd84b718c455d3e06564ea3fea873
#
_entry.id   9a8fd84b718c455d3e06564ea3fea873
#
_cell.length_a   1.000
_cell.length_b   1.000
_cell.length_c   1.000
_cell.angle_alpha   90.00
_cell.angle_beta   90.00
_cell.angle_gamma   90.00
#
_symmetry.space_group_name_H-M   'P 1'
#
loop_
_entity.id
_entity.type
_entity.pdbx_description
1 polymer ?
#
loop_
_entity_poly.entity_id
_entity_poly.type
_entity_poly.pdbx_seq_one_letter_code
_entity_poly.pdbx_strand_id
1 'polypeptide(L)'
;FVDQVDQTIVRLLEGSKHAGVTVEGIEDIDLDDGNDSAYVQCKYYEGTEYNHSVIKEAVIHMLRHFHAAGCPSGQVFKYRLYGHYRSGQHKLLLPLTEDFLKANLLTYKQGKVEQKVHEELGVTGSQLAAFRSLLDIDVNAPSYDAQQTKLLELLKSAIPGCSDVDA
;
A
#
# COMPACT_ATOMS: atom_id res chain seq x y z
N PHE A 1 7.44 11.67 -3.82
CA PHE A 1 6.92 12.06 -5.16
C PHE A 1 7.57 11.25 -6.29
N VAL A 2 8.91 11.20 -6.39
CA VAL A 2 9.60 10.47 -7.46
C VAL A 2 9.28 8.97 -7.37
N ASP A 3 9.31 8.40 -6.18
CA ASP A 3 9.00 6.99 -5.93
C ASP A 3 7.57 6.59 -6.34
N GLN A 4 6.61 7.51 -6.18
CA GLN A 4 5.23 7.30 -6.65
C GLN A 4 5.19 7.22 -8.19
N VAL A 5 5.92 8.11 -8.87
CA VAL A 5 5.99 8.13 -10.33
C VAL A 5 6.62 6.84 -10.85
N ASP A 6 7.76 6.43 -10.28
CA ASP A 6 8.45 5.20 -10.68
C ASP A 6 7.57 3.97 -10.47
N GLN A 7 6.88 3.87 -9.32
CA GLN A 7 5.92 2.79 -9.05
C GLN A 7 4.73 2.83 -10.02
N THR A 8 4.24 4.02 -10.34
CA THR A 8 3.17 4.17 -11.33
C THR A 8 3.58 3.60 -12.67
N ILE A 9 4.77 3.96 -13.17
CA ILE A 9 5.29 3.47 -14.45
C ILE A 9 5.53 1.96 -14.40
N VAL A 10 6.13 1.44 -13.33
CA VAL A 10 6.33 -0.01 -13.16
C VAL A 10 4.99 -0.74 -13.23
N ARG A 11 3.97 -0.27 -12.52
CA ARG A 11 2.63 -0.89 -12.51
C ARG A 11 1.95 -0.82 -13.88
N LEU A 12 2.10 0.30 -14.61
CA LEU A 12 1.60 0.43 -15.97
C LEU A 12 2.27 -0.56 -16.91
N LEU A 13 3.58 -0.74 -16.80
CA LEU A 13 4.35 -1.65 -17.66
C LEU A 13 4.12 -3.14 -17.32
N GLU A 14 3.86 -3.45 -16.04
CA GLU A 14 3.54 -4.81 -15.57
C GLU A 14 2.04 -5.15 -15.74
N GLY A 15 1.19 -4.15 -15.87
CA GLY A 15 -0.26 -4.30 -15.98
C GLY A 15 -0.75 -4.84 -17.31
N SER A 16 -2.04 -5.16 -17.38
CA SER A 16 -2.69 -5.53 -18.64
C SER A 16 -2.81 -4.31 -19.56
N LYS A 17 -2.99 -4.55 -20.88
CA LYS A 17 -3.19 -3.46 -21.86
C LYS A 17 -4.39 -2.54 -21.59
N HIS A 18 -5.25 -2.94 -20.66
CA HIS A 18 -6.47 -2.21 -20.29
C HIS A 18 -6.41 -1.66 -18.86
N ALA A 19 -5.25 -1.79 -18.17
CA ALA A 19 -5.09 -1.27 -16.82
C ALA A 19 -5.16 0.25 -16.79
N GLY A 20 -6.02 0.80 -15.96
CA GLY A 20 -6.09 2.21 -15.62
C GLY A 20 -5.27 2.48 -14.36
N VAL A 21 -4.56 3.60 -14.31
CA VAL A 21 -3.84 4.07 -13.14
C VAL A 21 -4.22 5.51 -12.87
N THR A 22 -4.68 5.79 -11.64
CA THR A 22 -4.93 7.14 -11.16
C THR A 22 -3.90 7.46 -10.09
N VAL A 23 -3.18 8.55 -10.25
CA VAL A 23 -2.21 9.06 -9.26
C VAL A 23 -2.90 10.09 -8.38
N GLU A 24 -2.64 10.04 -7.06
CA GLU A 24 -3.29 10.93 -6.08
C GLU A 24 -4.84 10.82 -6.07
N GLY A 25 -5.36 9.60 -6.26
CA GLY A 25 -6.79 9.30 -6.12
C GLY A 25 -7.21 9.16 -4.65
N ILE A 26 -7.66 7.99 -4.27
CA ILE A 26 -8.02 7.66 -2.89
C ILE A 26 -6.77 7.45 -2.03
N GLU A 27 -5.76 6.83 -2.62
CA GLU A 27 -4.40 6.66 -2.07
C GLU A 27 -3.39 7.23 -3.06
N ASP A 28 -2.09 7.00 -2.85
CA ASP A 28 -1.05 7.53 -3.74
C ASP A 28 -1.23 7.05 -5.19
N ILE A 29 -1.67 5.80 -5.38
CA ILE A 29 -1.91 5.19 -6.69
C ILE A 29 -3.14 4.32 -6.62
N ASP A 30 -4.13 4.59 -7.45
CA ASP A 30 -5.30 3.73 -7.65
C ASP A 30 -5.11 2.94 -8.94
N LEU A 31 -5.17 1.61 -8.83
CA LEU A 31 -5.03 0.68 -9.95
C LEU A 31 -6.38 0.05 -10.27
N ASP A 32 -6.75 0.02 -11.53
CA ASP A 32 -7.92 -0.70 -12.02
C ASP A 32 -7.55 -1.40 -13.34
N ASP A 33 -7.56 -2.72 -13.36
CA ASP A 33 -7.33 -3.51 -14.57
C ASP A 33 -8.63 -4.18 -15.09
N GLY A 34 -9.77 -3.77 -14.55
CA GLY A 34 -11.10 -4.28 -14.90
C GLY A 34 -11.46 -5.59 -14.19
N ASN A 35 -10.51 -6.31 -13.63
CA ASN A 35 -10.72 -7.53 -12.86
C ASN A 35 -10.20 -7.44 -11.43
N ASP A 36 -9.23 -6.59 -11.17
CA ASP A 36 -8.58 -6.44 -9.85
C ASP A 36 -8.27 -4.95 -9.63
N SER A 37 -8.96 -4.33 -8.69
CA SER A 37 -8.71 -2.94 -8.31
C SER A 37 -7.85 -2.90 -7.05
N ALA A 38 -6.89 -1.98 -6.98
CA ALA A 38 -6.05 -1.82 -5.81
C ALA A 38 -5.77 -0.35 -5.50
N TYR A 39 -5.85 0.01 -4.23
CA TYR A 39 -5.43 1.29 -3.68
C TYR A 39 -4.05 1.12 -3.07
N VAL A 40 -3.04 1.76 -3.65
CA VAL A 40 -1.63 1.57 -3.29
C VAL A 40 -1.08 2.81 -2.62
N GLN A 41 -0.67 2.67 -1.37
CA GLN A 41 0.07 3.68 -0.62
C GLN A 41 1.56 3.37 -0.67
N CYS A 42 2.37 4.29 -1.16
CA CYS A 42 3.82 4.18 -1.19
C CYS A 42 4.45 4.90 0.01
N LYS A 43 5.37 4.23 0.72
CA LYS A 43 6.11 4.77 1.86
C LYS A 43 7.60 4.50 1.68
N TYR A 44 8.36 5.55 1.41
CA TYR A 44 9.79 5.43 1.12
C TYR A 44 10.63 6.13 2.19
N TYR A 45 11.39 5.33 2.96
CA TYR A 45 12.12 5.81 4.12
C TYR A 45 13.50 5.16 4.24
N GLU A 46 14.39 5.39 3.26
CA GLU A 46 15.74 4.79 3.22
C GLU A 46 16.59 5.09 4.47
N GLY A 47 16.39 6.25 5.08
CA GLY A 47 17.10 6.66 6.30
C GLY A 47 16.47 6.17 7.60
N THR A 48 15.28 5.57 7.57
CA THR A 48 14.46 5.34 8.76
C THR A 48 14.30 3.85 9.03
N GLU A 49 14.29 3.50 10.32
CA GLU A 49 13.93 2.16 10.76
C GLU A 49 12.40 2.01 10.74
N TYR A 50 11.93 0.87 10.24
CA TYR A 50 10.51 0.53 10.30
C TYR A 50 10.03 0.42 11.75
N ASN A 51 8.89 1.03 12.01
CA ASN A 51 8.06 0.78 13.18
C ASN A 51 6.59 0.96 12.78
N HIS A 52 5.68 0.40 13.56
CA HIS A 52 4.25 0.40 13.22
C HIS A 52 3.65 1.80 13.10
N SER A 53 4.20 2.81 13.79
CA SER A 53 3.67 4.18 13.74
C SER A 53 3.83 4.82 12.36
N VAL A 54 4.81 4.39 11.57
CA VAL A 54 5.09 4.97 10.24
C VAL A 54 4.00 4.64 9.22
N ILE A 55 3.40 3.44 9.34
CA ILE A 55 2.35 2.98 8.43
C ILE A 55 0.93 3.12 9.01
N LYS A 56 0.82 3.41 10.31
CA LYS A 56 -0.44 3.43 11.05
C LYS A 56 -1.48 4.36 10.41
N GLU A 57 -1.09 5.56 10.03
CA GLU A 57 -1.99 6.55 9.43
C GLU A 57 -2.58 6.04 8.11
N ALA A 58 -1.74 5.45 7.25
CA ALA A 58 -2.20 4.86 5.99
C ALA A 58 -3.20 3.72 6.23
N VAL A 59 -2.90 2.79 7.14
CA VAL A 59 -3.81 1.68 7.46
C VAL A 59 -5.13 2.18 8.06
N ILE A 60 -5.10 3.22 8.88
CA ILE A 60 -6.30 3.86 9.42
C ILE A 60 -7.13 4.49 8.29
N HIS A 61 -6.48 5.16 7.33
CA HIS A 61 -7.16 5.75 6.17
C HIS A 61 -7.83 4.68 5.32
N MET A 62 -7.12 3.59 5.03
CA MET A 62 -7.67 2.43 4.32
C MET A 62 -8.89 1.82 5.05
N LEU A 63 -8.85 1.69 6.39
CA LEU A 63 -10.00 1.19 7.15
C LEU A 63 -11.21 2.15 7.07
N ARG A 64 -10.96 3.45 7.14
CA ARG A 64 -12.04 4.46 6.99
C ARG A 64 -12.67 4.40 5.61
N HIS A 65 -11.87 4.27 4.57
CA HIS A 65 -12.36 4.08 3.20
C HIS A 65 -13.17 2.80 3.08
N PHE A 66 -12.66 1.67 3.58
CA PHE A 66 -13.37 0.39 3.61
C PHE A 66 -14.74 0.50 4.30
N HIS A 67 -14.79 1.19 5.44
CA HIS A 67 -16.03 1.42 6.18
C HIS A 67 -16.98 2.32 5.38
N ALA A 68 -16.51 3.41 4.80
CA ALA A 68 -17.30 4.32 3.97
C ALA A 68 -17.85 3.64 2.71
N ALA A 69 -17.14 2.67 2.15
CA ALA A 69 -17.58 1.83 1.04
C ALA A 69 -18.63 0.76 1.46
N GLY A 70 -19.07 0.74 2.71
CA GLY A 70 -20.07 -0.20 3.22
C GLY A 70 -19.51 -1.55 3.62
N CYS A 71 -18.22 -1.66 3.91
CA CYS A 71 -17.55 -2.89 4.32
C CYS A 71 -17.79 -4.04 3.32
N PRO A 72 -17.41 -3.90 2.05
CA PRO A 72 -17.72 -4.88 1.03
C PRO A 72 -17.18 -6.27 1.41
N SER A 73 -18.00 -7.28 1.20
CA SER A 73 -17.58 -8.68 1.34
C SER A 73 -17.21 -9.25 -0.03
N GLY A 74 -16.08 -9.92 -0.09
CA GLY A 74 -15.52 -10.45 -1.33
C GLY A 74 -14.32 -9.63 -1.84
N GLN A 75 -13.65 -10.15 -2.84
CA GLN A 75 -12.47 -9.51 -3.41
C GLN A 75 -12.89 -8.49 -4.48
N VAL A 76 -13.35 -7.30 -4.05
CA VAL A 76 -13.74 -6.21 -4.96
C VAL A 76 -12.54 -5.35 -5.30
N PHE A 77 -11.61 -5.18 -4.34
CA PHE A 77 -10.35 -4.43 -4.47
C PHE A 77 -9.36 -4.85 -3.36
N LYS A 78 -8.14 -4.39 -3.44
CA LYS A 78 -7.10 -4.59 -2.42
C LYS A 78 -6.56 -3.26 -1.93
N TYR A 79 -6.15 -3.23 -0.67
CA TYR A 79 -5.32 -2.16 -0.12
C TYR A 79 -3.89 -2.64 -0.07
N ARG A 80 -2.99 -1.95 -0.74
CA ARG A 80 -1.56 -2.26 -0.74
C ARG A 80 -0.78 -1.14 -0.10
N LEU A 81 0.06 -1.48 0.87
CA LEU A 81 1.07 -0.59 1.40
C LEU A 81 2.43 -1.12 0.96
N TYR A 82 3.14 -0.30 0.20
CA TYR A 82 4.43 -0.65 -0.36
C TYR A 82 5.49 0.29 0.20
N GLY A 83 6.47 -0.26 0.93
CA GLY A 83 7.42 0.57 1.63
C GLY A 83 8.83 0.02 1.70
N HIS A 84 9.81 0.92 1.56
CA HIS A 84 11.23 0.63 1.78
C HIS A 84 11.70 1.26 3.10
N TYR A 85 12.42 0.49 3.90
CA TYR A 85 12.97 0.92 5.18
C TYR A 85 14.40 0.41 5.33
N ARG A 86 15.27 1.20 5.99
CA ARG A 86 16.66 0.82 6.23
C ARG A 86 16.78 -0.47 7.06
N SER A 87 15.89 -0.69 8.02
CA SER A 87 15.90 -1.83 8.94
C SER A 87 14.55 -1.95 9.67
N GLY A 88 14.40 -2.96 10.53
CA GLY A 88 13.24 -3.10 11.41
C GLY A 88 12.06 -3.87 10.83
N GLN A 89 12.13 -4.36 9.59
CA GLN A 89 11.06 -5.08 8.90
C GLN A 89 10.56 -6.30 9.69
N HIS A 90 11.44 -6.96 10.43
CA HIS A 90 11.12 -8.11 11.29
C HIS A 90 10.08 -7.81 12.38
N LYS A 91 9.81 -6.53 12.67
CA LYS A 91 8.78 -6.11 13.62
C LYS A 91 7.37 -6.29 13.07
N LEU A 92 7.21 -6.33 11.75
CA LEU A 92 5.93 -6.64 11.12
C LEU A 92 5.77 -8.16 11.06
N LEU A 93 4.85 -8.67 11.86
CA LEU A 93 4.55 -10.09 11.90
C LEU A 93 3.53 -10.43 10.81
N LEU A 94 3.92 -11.28 9.88
CA LEU A 94 3.06 -11.79 8.81
C LEU A 94 2.80 -13.30 9.00
N PRO A 95 1.60 -13.78 8.67
CA PRO A 95 0.42 -13.04 8.21
C PRO A 95 -0.18 -12.16 9.32
N LEU A 96 -0.74 -11.01 8.92
CA LEU A 96 -1.40 -10.11 9.85
C LEU A 96 -2.56 -10.80 10.56
N THR A 97 -2.65 -10.60 11.88
CA THR A 97 -3.80 -11.01 12.67
C THR A 97 -4.68 -9.82 13.01
N GLU A 98 -5.96 -10.06 13.31
CA GLU A 98 -6.87 -9.00 13.73
C GLU A 98 -6.42 -8.35 15.04
N ASP A 99 -5.89 -9.15 15.98
CA ASP A 99 -5.38 -8.63 17.26
C ASP A 99 -4.15 -7.74 17.03
N PHE A 100 -3.27 -8.11 16.10
CA PHE A 100 -2.13 -7.27 15.72
C PHE A 100 -2.60 -5.94 15.11
N LEU A 101 -3.59 -5.96 14.20
CA LEU A 101 -4.18 -4.76 13.62
C LEU A 101 -4.75 -3.85 14.71
N LYS A 102 -5.59 -4.39 15.59
CA LYS A 102 -6.23 -3.64 16.69
C LYS A 102 -5.20 -3.01 17.62
N ALA A 103 -4.16 -3.75 18.01
CA ALA A 103 -3.17 -3.30 18.97
C ALA A 103 -2.16 -2.31 18.40
N ASN A 104 -1.77 -2.47 17.13
CA ASN A 104 -0.61 -1.77 16.59
C ASN A 104 -0.92 -0.79 15.46
N LEU A 105 -1.94 -1.05 14.64
CA LEU A 105 -2.18 -0.28 13.42
C LEU A 105 -3.49 0.53 13.43
N LEU A 106 -4.46 0.15 14.25
CA LEU A 106 -5.78 0.79 14.29
C LEU A 106 -5.99 1.63 15.55
N THR A 107 -4.92 2.16 16.13
CA THR A 107 -4.95 3.05 17.29
C THR A 107 -4.27 4.37 16.98
N TYR A 108 -4.72 5.45 17.58
CA TYR A 108 -4.03 6.73 17.59
C TYR A 108 -4.14 7.41 18.95
N LYS A 109 -3.30 8.39 19.23
CA LYS A 109 -3.35 9.14 20.49
C LYS A 109 -4.07 10.47 20.29
N GLN A 110 -5.07 10.73 21.11
CA GLN A 110 -5.70 12.03 21.24
C GLN A 110 -5.37 12.59 22.62
N GLY A 111 -4.39 13.46 22.69
CA GLY A 111 -3.80 13.89 23.96
C GLY A 111 -3.11 12.73 24.69
N LYS A 112 -3.60 12.39 25.89
CA LYS A 112 -3.09 11.26 26.69
C LYS A 112 -3.90 9.97 26.53
N VAL A 113 -4.99 10.00 25.76
CA VAL A 113 -5.90 8.87 25.61
C VAL A 113 -5.61 8.16 24.29
N GLU A 114 -5.49 6.84 24.33
CA GLU A 114 -5.42 6.02 23.14
C GLU A 114 -6.84 5.76 22.64
N GLN A 115 -7.07 6.08 21.37
CA GLN A 115 -8.31 5.85 20.65
C GLN A 115 -8.16 4.63 19.74
N LYS A 116 -9.25 3.89 19.54
CA LYS A 116 -9.29 2.70 18.70
C LYS A 116 -10.25 2.91 17.54
N VAL A 117 -9.71 3.08 16.36
CA VAL A 117 -10.47 3.46 15.16
C VAL A 117 -11.55 2.46 14.81
N HIS A 118 -11.30 1.17 14.96
CA HIS A 118 -12.30 0.13 14.67
C HIS A 118 -13.50 0.19 15.62
N GLU A 119 -13.31 0.60 16.89
CA GLU A 119 -14.39 0.82 17.86
C GLU A 119 -15.16 2.11 17.52
N GLU A 120 -14.45 3.20 17.18
CA GLU A 120 -15.08 4.48 16.77
C GLU A 120 -15.98 4.32 15.54
N LEU A 121 -15.55 3.51 14.58
CA LEU A 121 -16.32 3.25 13.36
C LEU A 121 -17.41 2.17 13.55
N GLY A 122 -17.46 1.49 14.69
CA GLY A 122 -18.38 0.38 14.92
C GLY A 122 -18.11 -0.85 14.04
N VAL A 123 -16.86 -1.04 13.60
CA VAL A 123 -16.47 -2.16 12.75
C VAL A 123 -16.53 -3.47 13.54
N THR A 124 -17.36 -4.40 13.08
CA THR A 124 -17.53 -5.73 13.70
C THR A 124 -16.30 -6.64 13.44
N GLY A 125 -16.18 -7.72 14.19
CA GLY A 125 -15.11 -8.69 13.99
C GLY A 125 -15.10 -9.29 12.58
N SER A 126 -16.27 -9.61 12.02
CA SER A 126 -16.38 -10.12 10.64
C SER A 126 -15.96 -9.09 9.58
N GLN A 127 -16.31 -7.83 9.77
CA GLN A 127 -15.87 -6.74 8.89
C GLN A 127 -14.36 -6.49 9.00
N LEU A 128 -13.81 -6.58 10.20
CA LEU A 128 -12.37 -6.46 10.38
C LEU A 128 -11.60 -7.63 9.74
N ALA A 129 -12.14 -8.85 9.83
CA ALA A 129 -11.58 -10.00 9.13
C ALA A 129 -11.62 -9.81 7.60
N ALA A 130 -12.71 -9.28 7.07
CA ALA A 130 -12.83 -8.92 5.65
C ALA A 130 -11.79 -7.85 5.27
N PHE A 131 -11.69 -6.75 6.02
CA PHE A 131 -10.66 -5.73 5.79
C PHE A 131 -9.24 -6.31 5.79
N ARG A 132 -8.91 -7.14 6.79
CA ARG A 132 -7.62 -7.80 6.88
C ARG A 132 -7.30 -8.63 5.63
N SER A 133 -8.30 -9.32 5.06
CA SER A 133 -8.11 -10.12 3.84
C SER A 133 -7.84 -9.29 2.58
N LEU A 134 -8.23 -8.02 2.58
CA LEU A 134 -7.97 -7.06 1.50
C LEU A 134 -6.64 -6.32 1.67
N LEU A 135 -6.02 -6.39 2.87
CA LEU A 135 -4.84 -5.61 3.21
C LEU A 135 -3.56 -6.40 2.91
N ASP A 136 -2.73 -5.85 2.04
CA ASP A 136 -1.43 -6.35 1.65
C ASP A 136 -0.34 -5.32 2.02
N ILE A 137 0.55 -5.68 2.95
CA ILE A 137 1.61 -4.80 3.44
C ILE A 137 2.97 -5.40 3.11
N ASP A 138 3.70 -4.76 2.22
CA ASP A 138 5.09 -5.06 1.91
C ASP A 138 6.00 -3.95 2.42
N VAL A 139 6.79 -4.26 3.43
CA VAL A 139 7.81 -3.37 4.02
C VAL A 139 9.24 -3.70 3.56
N ASN A 140 9.37 -4.60 2.58
CA ASN A 140 10.62 -5.03 1.98
C ASN A 140 10.75 -4.56 0.52
N ALA A 141 10.09 -3.47 0.18
CA ALA A 141 10.24 -2.87 -1.15
C ALA A 141 11.73 -2.67 -1.48
N PRO A 142 12.15 -2.85 -2.73
CA PRO A 142 13.52 -2.61 -3.15
C PRO A 142 13.94 -1.15 -2.91
N SER A 143 15.22 -0.89 -2.80
CA SER A 143 15.76 0.48 -2.72
C SER A 143 15.42 1.29 -3.98
N TYR A 144 15.53 2.61 -3.87
CA TYR A 144 15.30 3.51 -5.01
C TYR A 144 16.13 3.11 -6.24
N ASP A 145 17.44 2.89 -6.05
CA ASP A 145 18.33 2.49 -7.14
C ASP A 145 17.93 1.15 -7.79
N ALA A 146 17.48 0.20 -6.96
CA ALA A 146 16.99 -1.09 -7.47
C ALA A 146 15.66 -0.96 -8.22
N GLN A 147 14.79 -0.04 -7.80
CA GLN A 147 13.55 0.26 -8.54
C GLN A 147 13.83 0.94 -9.87
N GLN A 148 14.74 1.92 -9.90
CA GLN A 148 15.14 2.57 -11.15
C GLN A 148 15.77 1.57 -12.13
N THR A 149 16.63 0.69 -11.65
CA THR A 149 17.19 -0.38 -12.47
C THR A 149 16.09 -1.24 -13.09
N LYS A 150 15.14 -1.69 -12.29
CA LYS A 150 13.99 -2.47 -12.77
C LYS A 150 13.15 -1.69 -13.77
N LEU A 151 12.89 -0.41 -13.52
CA LEU A 151 12.13 0.45 -14.42
C LEU A 151 12.81 0.55 -15.79
N LEU A 152 14.11 0.80 -15.83
CA LEU A 152 14.89 0.86 -17.06
C LEU A 152 14.83 -0.46 -17.86
N GLU A 153 14.93 -1.59 -17.17
CA GLU A 153 14.80 -2.92 -17.80
C GLU A 153 13.41 -3.13 -18.42
N LEU A 154 12.36 -2.73 -17.70
CA LEU A 154 10.97 -2.81 -18.20
C LEU A 154 10.75 -1.90 -19.41
N LEU A 155 11.24 -0.65 -19.36
CA LEU A 155 11.15 0.30 -20.47
C LEU A 155 11.84 -0.23 -21.71
N LYS A 156 13.07 -0.74 -21.59
CA LYS A 156 13.81 -1.36 -22.70
C LYS A 156 13.07 -2.56 -23.30
N SER A 157 12.40 -3.34 -22.46
CA SER A 157 11.61 -4.47 -22.92
C SER A 157 10.31 -4.06 -23.61
N ALA A 158 9.66 -2.99 -23.14
CA ALA A 158 8.37 -2.54 -23.63
C ALA A 158 8.47 -1.65 -24.89
N ILE A 159 9.57 -0.89 -25.01
CA ILE A 159 9.76 0.09 -26.09
C ILE A 159 10.93 -0.36 -26.98
N PRO A 160 10.66 -0.92 -28.18
CA PRO A 160 11.71 -1.33 -29.08
C PRO A 160 12.65 -0.15 -29.47
N GLY A 161 13.94 -0.33 -29.29
CA GLY A 161 14.96 0.69 -29.58
C GLY A 161 15.22 1.68 -28.46
N CYS A 162 14.57 1.56 -27.30
CA CYS A 162 14.89 2.35 -26.11
C CYS A 162 16.31 2.03 -25.61
N SER A 163 17.12 3.04 -25.38
CA SER A 163 18.46 2.95 -24.82
C SER A 163 18.51 3.57 -23.43
N ASP A 164 19.63 3.39 -22.70
CA ASP A 164 19.85 4.03 -21.39
C ASP A 164 19.85 5.56 -21.44
N VAL A 165 20.00 6.14 -22.66
CA VAL A 165 19.99 7.58 -22.87
C VAL A 165 18.56 8.10 -23.06
N ASP A 166 17.64 7.23 -23.50
CA ASP A 166 16.25 7.59 -23.84
C ASP A 166 15.27 7.27 -22.70
N ALA A 167 15.69 6.49 -21.69
CA ALA A 167 14.88 6.06 -20.55
C ALA A 167 15.13 6.93 -19.31
#